data_b9604733146e0500a33576d6694fbfef
#
_entry.id   b9604733146e0500a33576d6694fbfef
#
_cell.length_a   1.000
_cell.length_b   1.000
_cell.length_c   1.000
_cell.angle_alpha   90.00
_cell.angle_beta   90.00
_cell.angle_gamma   90.00
#
_symmetry.space_group_name_H-M   'P 1'
#
loop_
_entity.id
_entity.type
_entity.pdbx_description
1 polymer ?
#
loop_
_entity_poly.entity_id
_entity_poly.type
_entity_poly.pdbx_seq_one_letter_code
_entity_poly.pdbx_strand_id
1 'polypeptide(L)'
;LNGELRPGESFLVVSDGVWATLSEASIASILCDEQQLQAATQALVSAAHHAGSQDNASAVLVRVDELGEISLSDTLGQLEQWPVPPVLKPGQLFEGWQVEALLGQSRQSVLYRVYDKQQQPWLLKTLPASRESDSTAGNALLQEEWFLRRVAGRYFPEVHHANQRQHLYYLMREYSGITLAEHYHMHGTFGLNQWLEIAQRLIKALGM
;
A
#
# COMPACT_ATOMS: atom_id res chain seq x y z
N LEU A 1 -0.23 -18.28 4.07
CA LEU A 1 -1.53 -18.57 3.47
C LEU A 1 -1.67 -17.70 2.22
N ASN A 2 -1.78 -18.31 1.04
CA ASN A 2 -2.12 -17.63 -0.21
C ASN A 2 -3.46 -18.21 -0.67
N GLY A 3 -4.44 -17.34 -0.93
CA GLY A 3 -5.76 -17.75 -1.40
C GLY A 3 -6.57 -16.54 -1.83
N GLU A 4 -7.63 -16.78 -2.58
CA GLU A 4 -8.60 -15.76 -2.94
C GLU A 4 -9.51 -15.48 -1.74
N LEU A 5 -9.73 -14.20 -1.45
CA LEU A 5 -10.67 -13.76 -0.43
C LEU A 5 -12.11 -13.95 -0.94
N ARG A 6 -13.02 -14.31 -0.03
CA ARG A 6 -14.46 -14.40 -0.33
C ARG A 6 -15.26 -13.57 0.67
N PRO A 7 -16.36 -12.94 0.25
CA PRO A 7 -17.28 -12.29 1.18
C PRO A 7 -17.76 -13.29 2.23
N GLY A 8 -17.80 -12.86 3.48
CA GLY A 8 -18.16 -13.69 4.64
C GLY A 8 -16.98 -14.43 5.29
N GLU A 9 -15.82 -14.52 4.65
CA GLU A 9 -14.62 -15.08 5.29
C GLU A 9 -14.14 -14.21 6.45
N SER A 10 -13.65 -14.87 7.50
CA SER A 10 -13.09 -14.19 8.66
C SER A 10 -11.67 -14.68 8.95
N PHE A 11 -10.79 -13.76 9.29
CA PHE A 11 -9.41 -14.01 9.65
C PHE A 11 -9.19 -13.59 11.09
N LEU A 12 -8.72 -14.54 11.90
CA LEU A 12 -8.40 -14.32 13.31
C LEU A 12 -6.89 -14.35 13.51
N VAL A 13 -6.36 -13.30 14.13
CA VAL A 13 -4.96 -13.24 14.61
C VAL A 13 -5.01 -13.12 16.12
N VAL A 14 -4.34 -14.03 16.81
CA VAL A 14 -4.32 -14.09 18.28
C VAL A 14 -2.90 -14.25 18.82
N SER A 15 -2.66 -13.70 20.02
CA SER A 15 -1.43 -13.98 20.77
C SER A 15 -1.44 -15.37 21.38
N ASP A 16 -0.27 -15.80 21.84
CA ASP A 16 -0.09 -17.07 22.56
C ASP A 16 -0.92 -17.18 23.83
N GLY A 17 -1.16 -16.09 24.53
CA GLY A 17 -2.11 -16.06 25.66
C GLY A 17 -3.53 -16.52 25.32
N VAL A 18 -3.91 -16.51 24.04
CA VAL A 18 -5.20 -17.04 23.57
C VAL A 18 -5.06 -18.45 23.02
N TRP A 19 -4.23 -18.66 21.98
CA TRP A 19 -4.20 -19.93 21.27
C TRP A 19 -3.52 -21.06 22.07
N ALA A 20 -2.62 -20.76 23.01
CA ALA A 20 -2.03 -21.77 23.88
C ALA A 20 -3.00 -22.26 24.98
N THR A 21 -4.06 -21.49 25.25
CA THR A 21 -5.01 -21.79 26.35
C THR A 21 -6.35 -22.30 25.83
N LEU A 22 -6.82 -21.84 24.68
CA LEU A 22 -8.07 -22.26 24.07
C LEU A 22 -7.86 -23.28 22.95
N SER A 23 -8.70 -24.31 22.91
CA SER A 23 -8.72 -25.23 21.78
C SER A 23 -9.30 -24.58 20.52
N GLU A 24 -8.92 -25.07 19.34
CA GLU A 24 -9.51 -24.61 18.06
C GLU A 24 -11.03 -24.72 18.05
N ALA A 25 -11.58 -25.79 18.63
CA ALA A 25 -13.02 -25.99 18.74
C ALA A 25 -13.68 -24.92 19.62
N SER A 26 -13.06 -24.54 20.73
CA SER A 26 -13.55 -23.45 21.60
C SER A 26 -13.52 -22.10 20.90
N ILE A 27 -12.43 -21.81 20.19
CA ILE A 27 -12.30 -20.59 19.38
C ILE A 27 -13.39 -20.54 18.31
N ALA A 28 -13.58 -21.62 17.56
CA ALA A 28 -14.60 -21.72 16.51
C ALA A 28 -16.02 -21.52 17.07
N SER A 29 -16.33 -22.13 18.22
CA SER A 29 -17.62 -21.96 18.86
C SER A 29 -17.89 -20.50 19.24
N ILE A 30 -16.94 -19.83 19.87
CA ILE A 30 -17.08 -18.41 20.24
C ILE A 30 -17.29 -17.53 19.00
N LEU A 31 -16.58 -17.79 17.91
CA LEU A 31 -16.72 -17.03 16.66
C LEU A 31 -18.06 -17.28 15.96
N CYS A 32 -18.66 -18.48 16.12
CA CYS A 32 -19.96 -18.80 15.55
C CYS A 32 -21.12 -18.20 16.37
N ASP A 33 -20.97 -18.13 17.69
CA ASP A 33 -22.00 -17.64 18.59
C ASP A 33 -22.14 -16.11 18.59
N GLU A 34 -21.04 -15.41 18.31
CA GLU A 34 -20.99 -13.95 18.34
C GLU A 34 -21.03 -13.34 16.93
N GLN A 35 -22.11 -12.66 16.61
CA GLN A 35 -22.26 -11.99 15.31
C GLN A 35 -21.47 -10.67 15.18
N GLN A 36 -21.16 -10.02 16.30
CA GLN A 36 -20.41 -8.78 16.34
C GLN A 36 -18.92 -9.05 16.55
N LEU A 37 -18.07 -8.54 15.63
CA LEU A 37 -16.63 -8.78 15.66
C LEU A 37 -15.97 -8.34 16.98
N GLN A 38 -16.40 -7.20 17.52
CA GLN A 38 -15.86 -6.70 18.77
C GLN A 38 -16.27 -7.57 19.97
N ALA A 39 -17.50 -8.05 20.00
CA ALA A 39 -17.96 -8.96 21.05
C ALA A 39 -17.22 -10.30 20.98
N ALA A 40 -17.02 -10.85 19.77
CA ALA A 40 -16.26 -12.07 19.55
C ALA A 40 -14.81 -11.96 20.04
N THR A 41 -14.11 -10.87 19.74
CA THR A 41 -12.73 -10.67 20.22
C THR A 41 -12.66 -10.51 21.74
N GLN A 42 -13.61 -9.81 22.35
CA GLN A 42 -13.71 -9.69 23.81
C GLN A 42 -14.03 -11.04 24.48
N ALA A 43 -14.93 -11.83 23.89
CA ALA A 43 -15.28 -13.16 24.38
C ALA A 43 -14.07 -14.11 24.32
N LEU A 44 -13.27 -14.07 23.24
CA LEU A 44 -12.05 -14.86 23.12
C LEU A 44 -11.04 -14.52 24.22
N VAL A 45 -10.76 -13.23 24.43
CA VAL A 45 -9.83 -12.79 25.48
C VAL A 45 -10.33 -13.18 26.87
N SER A 46 -11.63 -12.99 27.14
CA SER A 46 -12.24 -13.36 28.40
C SER A 46 -12.20 -14.87 28.63
N ALA A 47 -12.49 -15.68 27.61
CA ALA A 47 -12.43 -17.13 27.69
C ALA A 47 -11.00 -17.63 27.96
N ALA A 48 -9.97 -17.01 27.34
CA ALA A 48 -8.59 -17.34 27.58
C ALA A 48 -8.20 -17.10 29.06
N HIS A 49 -8.58 -15.96 29.63
CA HIS A 49 -8.35 -15.66 31.03
C HIS A 49 -9.10 -16.64 31.97
N HIS A 50 -10.35 -16.98 31.69
CA HIS A 50 -11.11 -17.97 32.46
C HIS A 50 -10.54 -19.37 32.37
N ALA A 51 -9.91 -19.71 31.22
CA ALA A 51 -9.20 -20.99 31.04
C ALA A 51 -7.81 -21.03 31.71
N GLY A 52 -7.41 -19.95 32.41
CA GLY A 52 -6.21 -19.88 33.20
C GLY A 52 -5.00 -19.26 32.52
N SER A 53 -5.19 -18.53 31.40
CA SER A 53 -4.11 -17.77 30.79
C SER A 53 -3.57 -16.72 31.77
N GLN A 54 -2.25 -16.76 32.01
CA GLN A 54 -1.52 -15.78 32.83
C GLN A 54 -0.73 -14.79 31.99
N ASP A 55 -0.81 -14.91 30.68
CA ASP A 55 -0.10 -14.05 29.73
C ASP A 55 -1.04 -13.01 29.10
N ASN A 56 -0.45 -12.03 28.44
CA ASN A 56 -1.20 -11.03 27.70
C ASN A 56 -2.00 -11.69 26.57
N ALA A 57 -3.32 -11.58 26.63
CA ALA A 57 -4.22 -12.13 25.63
C ALA A 57 -4.69 -11.01 24.68
N SER A 58 -4.41 -11.15 23.39
CA SER A 58 -4.85 -10.22 22.33
C SER A 58 -5.50 -10.98 21.19
N ALA A 59 -6.56 -10.41 20.63
CA ALA A 59 -7.25 -10.95 19.47
C ALA A 59 -7.62 -9.84 18.49
N VAL A 60 -7.39 -10.08 17.21
CA VAL A 60 -7.84 -9.23 16.10
C VAL A 60 -8.65 -10.11 15.16
N LEU A 61 -9.89 -9.72 14.91
CA LEU A 61 -10.78 -10.41 13.99
C LEU A 61 -11.13 -9.47 12.83
N VAL A 62 -10.89 -9.92 11.62
CA VAL A 62 -11.21 -9.22 10.38
C VAL A 62 -12.21 -10.07 9.61
N ARG A 63 -13.34 -9.51 9.21
CA ARG A 63 -14.31 -10.14 8.32
C ARG A 63 -14.33 -9.42 6.98
N VAL A 64 -14.37 -10.19 5.91
CA VAL A 64 -14.53 -9.69 4.56
C VAL A 64 -16.03 -9.50 4.31
N ASP A 65 -16.52 -8.27 4.43
CA ASP A 65 -17.92 -7.96 4.18
C ASP A 65 -18.20 -7.84 2.69
N GLU A 66 -17.33 -7.14 1.97
CA GLU A 66 -17.39 -6.96 0.51
C GLU A 66 -15.99 -7.05 -0.08
N LEU A 67 -15.89 -7.60 -1.28
CA LEU A 67 -14.70 -7.48 -2.10
C LEU A 67 -14.88 -6.23 -2.96
N GLY A 68 -13.92 -5.32 -2.89
CA GLY A 68 -13.91 -4.17 -3.80
C GLY A 68 -13.98 -4.64 -5.26
N GLU A 69 -14.63 -3.86 -6.12
CA GLU A 69 -14.89 -4.21 -7.52
C GLU A 69 -13.63 -4.50 -8.36
N ILE A 70 -12.44 -4.19 -7.85
CA ILE A 70 -11.17 -4.42 -8.55
C ILE A 70 -10.25 -5.25 -7.66
N SER A 71 -10.12 -6.54 -7.98
CA SER A 71 -9.12 -7.41 -7.36
C SER A 71 -7.71 -7.08 -7.87
N LEU A 72 -6.67 -7.51 -7.15
CA LEU A 72 -5.30 -7.42 -7.66
C LEU A 72 -5.14 -8.20 -8.96
N SER A 73 -5.79 -9.37 -9.10
CA SER A 73 -5.80 -10.17 -10.31
C SER A 73 -6.44 -9.42 -11.49
N ASP A 74 -7.53 -8.68 -11.27
CA ASP A 74 -8.15 -7.86 -12.31
C ASP A 74 -7.24 -6.70 -12.71
N THR A 75 -6.57 -6.08 -11.73
CA THR A 75 -5.57 -5.04 -12.00
C THR A 75 -4.38 -5.58 -12.79
N LEU A 76 -3.91 -6.78 -12.46
CA LEU A 76 -2.82 -7.45 -13.18
C LEU A 76 -3.24 -7.94 -14.57
N GLY A 77 -4.49 -8.38 -14.73
CA GLY A 77 -5.06 -8.74 -16.03
C GLY A 77 -5.20 -7.57 -17.01
N GLN A 78 -5.21 -6.32 -16.50
CA GLN A 78 -5.20 -5.11 -17.34
C GLN A 78 -3.82 -4.77 -17.94
N LEU A 79 -2.74 -5.41 -17.48
CA LEU A 79 -1.38 -5.18 -18.01
C LEU A 79 -1.27 -5.42 -19.52
N GLU A 80 -1.93 -6.44 -20.03
CA GLU A 80 -1.93 -6.74 -21.46
C GLU A 80 -2.61 -5.67 -22.31
N GLN A 81 -3.37 -4.76 -21.65
CA GLN A 81 -4.14 -3.71 -22.31
C GLN A 81 -3.45 -2.32 -22.28
N TRP A 82 -2.46 -2.13 -21.39
CA TRP A 82 -1.82 -0.83 -21.23
C TRP A 82 -0.36 -0.82 -21.67
N PRO A 83 -0.06 -0.25 -22.86
CA PRO A 83 1.32 -0.05 -23.28
C PRO A 83 2.06 0.93 -22.33
N VAL A 84 3.37 0.81 -22.28
CA VAL A 84 4.21 1.80 -21.60
C VAL A 84 4.07 3.14 -22.33
N PRO A 85 3.94 4.28 -21.64
CA PRO A 85 3.93 5.60 -22.28
C PRO A 85 5.15 5.82 -23.17
N PRO A 86 5.01 6.52 -24.30
CA PRO A 86 6.15 6.98 -25.05
C PRO A 86 7.00 7.93 -24.21
N VAL A 87 8.21 8.23 -24.63
CA VAL A 87 9.03 9.24 -23.94
C VAL A 87 8.32 10.58 -23.99
N LEU A 88 7.89 11.06 -22.81
CA LEU A 88 7.16 12.33 -22.68
C LEU A 88 8.13 13.52 -22.73
N LYS A 89 7.69 14.60 -23.37
CA LYS A 89 8.50 15.82 -23.51
C LYS A 89 7.89 16.98 -22.72
N PRO A 90 8.70 17.89 -22.16
CA PRO A 90 8.20 19.11 -21.55
C PRO A 90 7.26 19.87 -22.49
N GLY A 91 6.14 20.37 -21.98
CA GLY A 91 5.12 21.05 -22.74
C GLY A 91 4.08 20.13 -23.40
N GLN A 92 4.27 18.82 -23.40
CA GLN A 92 3.33 17.85 -23.97
C GLN A 92 2.11 17.68 -23.07
N LEU A 93 0.93 17.57 -23.66
CA LEU A 93 -0.27 17.12 -22.99
C LEU A 93 -0.39 15.60 -23.17
N PHE A 94 -0.38 14.86 -22.07
CA PHE A 94 -0.48 13.40 -22.05
C PHE A 94 -1.65 12.96 -21.17
N GLU A 95 -2.68 12.38 -21.76
CA GLU A 95 -3.91 11.91 -21.09
C GLU A 95 -4.52 12.94 -20.11
N GLY A 96 -4.48 14.21 -20.49
CA GLY A 96 -5.02 15.32 -19.68
C GLY A 96 -4.03 15.92 -18.67
N TRP A 97 -2.80 15.41 -18.62
CA TRP A 97 -1.71 15.89 -17.77
C TRP A 97 -0.72 16.73 -18.58
N GLN A 98 -0.44 17.93 -18.11
CA GLN A 98 0.58 18.81 -18.72
C GLN A 98 1.95 18.40 -18.23
N VAL A 99 2.80 17.84 -19.08
CA VAL A 99 4.16 17.44 -18.73
C VAL A 99 5.05 18.67 -18.55
N GLU A 100 5.68 18.82 -17.38
CA GLU A 100 6.63 19.89 -17.11
C GLU A 100 8.06 19.44 -17.34
N ALA A 101 8.48 18.38 -16.66
CA ALA A 101 9.86 17.95 -16.68
C ALA A 101 10.02 16.44 -16.40
N LEU A 102 11.10 15.87 -16.92
CA LEU A 102 11.63 14.60 -16.47
C LEU A 102 12.42 14.84 -15.17
N LEU A 103 11.98 14.26 -14.05
CA LEU A 103 12.65 14.40 -12.75
C LEU A 103 13.70 13.32 -12.50
N GLY A 104 13.49 12.13 -13.04
CA GLY A 104 14.42 11.03 -12.85
C GLY A 104 14.14 9.87 -13.79
N GLN A 105 15.20 9.17 -14.14
CA GLN A 105 15.13 7.95 -14.91
C GLN A 105 16.14 6.95 -14.39
N SER A 106 15.67 5.73 -14.16
CA SER A 106 16.48 4.59 -13.78
C SER A 106 16.25 3.42 -14.75
N ARG A 107 16.90 2.29 -14.49
CA ARG A 107 16.60 1.06 -15.24
C ARG A 107 15.21 0.49 -14.91
N GLN A 108 14.60 0.91 -13.81
CA GLN A 108 13.35 0.35 -13.29
C GLN A 108 12.14 1.25 -13.49
N SER A 109 12.33 2.57 -13.49
CA SER A 109 11.22 3.52 -13.58
C SER A 109 11.66 4.86 -14.16
N VAL A 110 10.68 5.59 -14.68
CA VAL A 110 10.79 6.96 -15.15
C VAL A 110 9.78 7.81 -14.36
N LEU A 111 10.22 8.98 -13.91
CA LEU A 111 9.44 9.89 -13.10
C LEU A 111 9.37 11.26 -13.79
N TYR A 112 8.15 11.70 -14.07
CA TYR A 112 7.87 13.03 -14.63
C TYR A 112 7.12 13.87 -13.61
N ARG A 113 7.39 15.18 -13.62
CA ARG A 113 6.50 16.18 -13.03
C ARG A 113 5.44 16.56 -14.05
N VAL A 114 4.18 16.52 -13.64
CA VAL A 114 3.04 16.86 -14.48
C VAL A 114 2.07 17.76 -13.70
N TYR A 115 1.25 18.51 -14.41
CA TYR A 115 0.18 19.33 -13.82
C TYR A 115 -1.18 18.84 -14.28
N ASP A 116 -2.16 18.92 -13.39
CA ASP A 116 -3.56 18.75 -13.73
C ASP A 116 -4.16 20.02 -14.36
N LYS A 117 -5.47 19.99 -14.65
CA LYS A 117 -6.21 21.14 -15.21
C LYS A 117 -6.29 22.33 -14.24
N GLN A 118 -6.12 22.10 -12.94
CA GLN A 118 -6.12 23.11 -11.88
C GLN A 118 -4.71 23.61 -11.55
N GLN A 119 -3.70 23.24 -12.36
CA GLN A 119 -2.30 23.57 -12.16
C GLN A 119 -1.72 23.02 -10.84
N GLN A 120 -2.28 21.91 -10.33
CA GLN A 120 -1.70 21.22 -9.18
C GLN A 120 -0.60 20.27 -9.66
N PRO A 121 0.56 20.25 -8.98
CA PRO A 121 1.67 19.38 -9.35
C PRO A 121 1.44 17.93 -8.91
N TRP A 122 1.76 17.02 -9.81
CA TRP A 122 1.73 15.57 -9.59
C TRP A 122 3.00 14.94 -10.13
N LEU A 123 3.33 13.77 -9.61
CA LEU A 123 4.41 12.93 -10.10
C LEU A 123 3.81 11.76 -10.88
N LEU A 124 4.13 11.67 -12.17
CA LEU A 124 3.76 10.55 -13.03
C LEU A 124 4.90 9.55 -13.04
N LYS A 125 4.65 8.33 -12.53
CA LYS A 125 5.62 7.23 -12.52
C LYS A 125 5.22 6.16 -13.52
N THR A 126 6.19 5.76 -14.35
CA THR A 126 6.02 4.72 -15.37
C THR A 126 7.31 3.92 -15.55
N LEU A 127 7.30 2.96 -16.50
CA LEU A 127 8.48 2.19 -16.90
C LEU A 127 9.25 2.91 -18.01
N PRO A 128 10.56 2.66 -18.15
CA PRO A 128 11.28 3.05 -19.34
C PRO A 128 10.80 2.22 -20.55
N ALA A 129 10.78 2.83 -21.75
CA ALA A 129 10.34 2.18 -22.98
C ALA A 129 11.08 0.86 -23.28
N SER A 130 12.33 0.73 -22.83
CA SER A 130 13.11 -0.51 -22.95
C SER A 130 12.54 -1.70 -22.17
N ARG A 131 11.54 -1.48 -21.29
CA ARG A 131 10.87 -2.51 -20.48
C ARG A 131 9.41 -2.70 -20.86
N GLU A 132 8.97 -2.25 -22.01
CA GLU A 132 7.60 -2.38 -22.48
C GLU A 132 7.11 -3.85 -22.53
N SER A 133 7.99 -4.76 -22.90
CA SER A 133 7.69 -6.20 -22.96
C SER A 133 7.96 -6.96 -21.65
N ASP A 134 8.34 -6.26 -20.58
CA ASP A 134 8.65 -6.88 -19.30
C ASP A 134 7.41 -6.92 -18.41
N SER A 135 6.64 -7.99 -18.52
CA SER A 135 5.43 -8.20 -17.71
C SER A 135 5.71 -8.18 -16.20
N THR A 136 6.89 -8.63 -15.76
CA THR A 136 7.28 -8.59 -14.34
C THR A 136 7.43 -7.16 -13.84
N ALA A 137 8.04 -6.28 -14.64
CA ALA A 137 8.16 -4.87 -14.30
C ALA A 137 6.81 -4.16 -14.29
N GLY A 138 5.95 -4.47 -15.26
CA GLY A 138 4.60 -3.95 -15.32
C GLY A 138 3.78 -4.37 -14.10
N ASN A 139 3.82 -5.65 -13.74
CA ASN A 139 3.17 -6.18 -12.53
C ASN A 139 3.67 -5.47 -11.27
N ALA A 140 4.98 -5.26 -11.15
CA ALA A 140 5.57 -4.57 -10.00
C ALA A 140 5.07 -3.12 -9.88
N LEU A 141 4.95 -2.39 -11.01
CA LEU A 141 4.43 -1.03 -11.02
C LEU A 141 2.97 -0.96 -10.60
N LEU A 142 2.13 -1.89 -11.09
CA LEU A 142 0.72 -1.97 -10.69
C LEU A 142 0.53 -2.39 -9.24
N GLN A 143 1.36 -3.32 -8.74
CA GLN A 143 1.36 -3.71 -7.34
C GLN A 143 1.75 -2.52 -6.45
N GLU A 144 2.77 -1.74 -6.84
CA GLU A 144 3.17 -0.53 -6.11
C GLU A 144 2.02 0.46 -6.01
N GLU A 145 1.34 0.77 -7.12
CA GLU A 145 0.15 1.62 -7.14
C GLU A 145 -0.95 1.07 -6.24
N TRP A 146 -1.24 -0.22 -6.35
CA TRP A 146 -2.28 -0.90 -5.58
C TRP A 146 -2.03 -0.85 -4.07
N PHE A 147 -0.77 -1.06 -3.65
CA PHE A 147 -0.38 -0.94 -2.25
C PHE A 147 -0.46 0.49 -1.76
N LEU A 148 0.09 1.46 -2.52
CA LEU A 148 0.07 2.87 -2.13
C LEU A 148 -1.35 3.40 -1.93
N ARG A 149 -2.33 2.95 -2.74
CA ARG A 149 -3.74 3.32 -2.57
C ARG A 149 -4.35 2.79 -1.27
N ARG A 150 -3.82 1.70 -0.71
CA ARG A 150 -4.33 1.05 0.51
C ARG A 150 -3.61 1.48 1.78
N VAL A 151 -2.35 1.87 1.65
CA VAL A 151 -1.56 2.37 2.77
C VAL A 151 -1.74 3.89 2.92
N ALA A 152 -2.96 4.39 2.64
CA ALA A 152 -3.27 5.81 2.76
C ALA A 152 -2.96 6.31 4.17
N GLY A 153 -2.10 7.31 4.29
CA GLY A 153 -1.74 7.88 5.57
C GLY A 153 -0.71 9.00 5.46
N ARG A 154 -0.45 9.65 6.58
CA ARG A 154 0.44 10.84 6.68
C ARG A 154 1.86 10.62 6.13
N TYR A 155 2.31 9.37 6.04
CA TYR A 155 3.69 9.02 5.70
C TYR A 155 3.85 8.48 4.27
N PHE A 156 2.75 8.30 3.55
CA PHE A 156 2.75 7.75 2.19
C PHE A 156 2.16 8.77 1.21
N PRO A 157 2.64 8.79 -0.03
CA PRO A 157 2.11 9.69 -1.04
C PRO A 157 0.65 9.34 -1.38
N GLU A 158 -0.18 10.36 -1.52
CA GLU A 158 -1.53 10.24 -2.05
C GLU A 158 -1.45 9.84 -3.53
N VAL A 159 -2.17 8.79 -3.90
CA VAL A 159 -2.25 8.29 -5.28
C VAL A 159 -3.54 8.77 -5.92
N HIS A 160 -3.44 9.35 -7.12
CA HIS A 160 -4.59 9.79 -7.89
C HIS A 160 -5.29 8.62 -8.60
N HIS A 161 -6.61 8.56 -8.49
CA HIS A 161 -7.43 7.59 -9.21
C HIS A 161 -7.60 8.00 -10.68
N ALA A 162 -6.78 7.43 -11.58
CA ALA A 162 -6.91 7.64 -13.02
C ALA A 162 -7.87 6.59 -13.62
N ASN A 163 -9.17 6.90 -13.64
CA ASN A 163 -10.21 5.96 -14.09
C ASN A 163 -10.25 5.72 -15.62
N GLN A 164 -9.50 6.49 -16.41
CA GLN A 164 -9.55 6.45 -17.87
C GLN A 164 -8.16 6.47 -18.52
N ARG A 165 -7.15 5.91 -17.85
CA ARG A 165 -5.80 5.81 -18.42
C ARG A 165 -5.76 4.78 -19.57
N GLN A 166 -4.96 5.07 -20.57
CA GLN A 166 -4.73 4.20 -21.73
C GLN A 166 -3.30 3.63 -21.74
N HIS A 167 -2.46 4.04 -20.80
CA HIS A 167 -1.07 3.60 -20.69
C HIS A 167 -0.74 3.16 -19.26
N LEU A 168 0.36 2.44 -19.13
CA LEU A 168 0.87 1.93 -17.86
C LEU A 168 1.64 3.01 -17.09
N TYR A 169 0.99 3.71 -16.21
CA TYR A 169 1.57 4.68 -15.29
C TYR A 169 0.65 4.84 -14.07
N TYR A 170 1.15 5.43 -13.01
CA TYR A 170 0.32 5.96 -11.95
C TYR A 170 0.80 7.36 -11.52
N LEU A 171 -0.07 8.06 -10.82
CA LEU A 171 0.16 9.42 -10.37
C LEU A 171 0.15 9.46 -8.85
N MET A 172 1.13 10.14 -8.29
CA MET A 172 1.19 10.45 -6.87
C MET A 172 1.38 11.95 -6.66
N ARG A 173 0.86 12.44 -5.53
CA ARG A 173 0.97 13.86 -5.20
C ARG A 173 2.43 14.24 -5.02
N GLU A 174 2.83 15.39 -5.56
CA GLU A 174 4.13 15.97 -5.29
C GLU A 174 4.12 16.66 -3.93
N TYR A 175 5.14 16.39 -3.13
CA TYR A 175 5.36 17.06 -1.85
C TYR A 175 6.62 17.90 -1.93
N SER A 176 6.57 19.10 -1.36
CA SER A 176 7.75 19.97 -1.27
C SER A 176 8.77 19.36 -0.32
N GLY A 177 10.03 19.38 -0.72
CA GLY A 177 11.13 18.87 0.08
C GLY A 177 12.27 18.35 -0.78
N ILE A 178 13.25 17.78 -0.11
CA ILE A 178 14.38 17.09 -0.72
C ILE A 178 14.43 15.66 -0.20
N THR A 179 14.93 14.75 -1.00
CA THR A 179 15.13 13.36 -0.58
C THR A 179 16.29 13.27 0.44
N LEU A 180 16.32 12.18 1.22
CA LEU A 180 17.46 11.92 2.11
C LEU A 180 18.79 11.81 1.35
N ALA A 181 18.75 11.31 0.11
CA ALA A 181 19.92 11.23 -0.76
C ALA A 181 20.41 12.62 -1.19
N GLU A 182 19.52 13.50 -1.61
CA GLU A 182 19.86 14.89 -1.94
C GLU A 182 20.38 15.64 -0.73
N HIS A 183 19.75 15.47 0.44
CA HIS A 183 20.26 16.05 1.68
C HIS A 183 21.69 15.59 1.98
N TYR A 184 21.95 14.27 1.86
CA TYR A 184 23.28 13.72 2.07
C TYR A 184 24.31 14.30 1.09
N HIS A 185 23.96 14.47 -0.18
CA HIS A 185 24.83 15.06 -1.18
C HIS A 185 25.13 16.55 -0.92
N MET A 186 24.15 17.31 -0.43
CA MET A 186 24.30 18.73 -0.16
C MET A 186 24.94 19.05 1.18
N HIS A 187 24.65 18.26 2.22
CA HIS A 187 24.99 18.58 3.61
C HIS A 187 25.86 17.52 4.30
N GLY A 188 26.14 16.41 3.64
CA GLY A 188 26.87 15.29 4.23
C GLY A 188 26.05 14.43 5.17
N THR A 189 26.71 13.84 6.17
CA THR A 189 26.08 12.91 7.12
C THR A 189 25.11 13.60 8.07
N PHE A 190 24.02 12.91 8.39
CA PHE A 190 23.06 13.38 9.38
C PHE A 190 23.63 13.34 10.81
N GLY A 191 23.35 14.34 11.60
CA GLY A 191 23.61 14.32 13.03
C GLY A 191 22.69 13.31 13.76
N LEU A 192 23.09 12.89 14.96
CA LEU A 192 22.35 11.89 15.73
C LEU A 192 20.87 12.25 15.94
N ASN A 193 20.58 13.51 16.27
CA ASN A 193 19.21 13.97 16.49
C ASN A 193 18.36 13.88 15.22
N GLN A 194 18.91 14.22 14.07
CA GLN A 194 18.23 14.10 12.78
C GLN A 194 17.94 12.63 12.44
N TRP A 195 18.91 11.75 12.70
CA TRP A 195 18.71 10.30 12.52
C TRP A 195 17.61 9.75 13.42
N LEU A 196 17.55 10.18 14.68
CA LEU A 196 16.49 9.77 15.61
C LEU A 196 15.11 10.22 15.14
N GLU A 197 14.98 11.47 14.65
CA GLU A 197 13.71 11.94 14.07
C GLU A 197 13.30 11.12 12.85
N ILE A 198 14.22 10.86 11.93
CA ILE A 198 13.96 10.05 10.73
C ILE A 198 13.53 8.64 11.13
N ALA A 199 14.27 8.00 12.04
CA ALA A 199 13.98 6.66 12.53
C ALA A 199 12.60 6.58 13.19
N GLN A 200 12.24 7.55 14.05
CA GLN A 200 10.92 7.61 14.67
C GLN A 200 9.79 7.74 13.65
N ARG A 201 9.98 8.55 12.59
CA ARG A 201 8.99 8.70 11.53
C ARG A 201 8.84 7.42 10.70
N LEU A 202 9.95 6.73 10.41
CA LEU A 202 9.93 5.44 9.71
C LEU A 202 9.23 4.35 10.52
N ILE A 203 9.52 4.25 11.82
CA ILE A 203 8.85 3.31 12.73
C ILE A 203 7.34 3.57 12.75
N LYS A 204 6.93 4.83 12.87
CA LYS A 204 5.51 5.19 12.81
C LYS A 204 4.87 4.88 11.46
N ALA A 205 5.60 5.05 10.36
CA ALA A 205 5.11 4.71 9.02
C ALA A 205 4.92 3.19 8.84
N LEU A 206 5.78 2.37 9.48
CA LEU A 206 5.69 0.92 9.45
C LEU A 206 4.67 0.33 10.42
N GLY A 207 4.01 1.19 11.25
CA GLY A 207 3.01 0.73 12.21
C GLY A 207 3.59 0.03 13.45
N MET A 208 4.87 0.26 13.73
CA MET A 208 5.58 -0.27 14.91
C MET A 208 5.51 0.68 16.10
#